data_5026444fc7183c26bea952d22c1081e4
#
_entry.id   5026444fc7183c26bea952d22c1081e4
#
_cell.length_a   1.000
_cell.length_b   1.000
_cell.length_c   1.000
_cell.angle_alpha   90.00
_cell.angle_beta   90.00
_cell.angle_gamma   90.00
#
_symmetry.space_group_name_H-M   'P 1'
#
loop_
_entity.id
_entity.type
_entity.pdbx_description
1 polymer ?
#
loop_
_entity_poly.entity_id
_entity_poly.type
_entity_poly.pdbx_seq_one_letter_code
_entity_poly.pdbx_strand_id
1 'polypeptide(L)' 'MVDIKLHGTQWIARIECTQCGIIRIEQAHPRTKPWTAVESTIKTTARTLGWKVGAETAICGACRRKK' A
#
# COMPACT_ATOMS: atom_id res chain seq x y z
N MET A 1 -3.67 2.79 -5.55
CA MET A 1 -3.56 1.45 -6.11
C MET A 1 -2.43 0.69 -5.42
N VAL A 2 -2.66 -0.57 -5.13
CA VAL A 2 -1.66 -1.39 -4.41
C VAL A 2 -0.96 -2.31 -5.39
N ASP A 3 0.37 -2.35 -5.31
CA ASP A 3 1.21 -3.20 -6.13
C ASP A 3 2.13 -4.00 -5.23
N ILE A 4 2.24 -5.31 -5.47
CA ILE A 4 3.06 -6.20 -4.66
C ILE A 4 3.96 -6.98 -5.60
N LYS A 5 5.27 -6.89 -5.37
CA LYS A 5 6.28 -7.55 -6.19
C LYS A 5 7.23 -8.35 -5.33
N LEU A 6 7.73 -9.43 -5.90
CA LEU A 6 8.77 -10.24 -5.27
C LEU A 6 10.14 -9.78 -5.77
N HIS A 7 10.98 -9.36 -4.84
CA HIS A 7 12.36 -8.98 -5.11
C HIS A 7 13.30 -9.93 -4.39
N GLY A 8 13.92 -10.84 -5.13
CA GLY A 8 14.80 -11.84 -4.54
C GLY A 8 14.04 -12.72 -3.57
N THR A 9 14.35 -12.64 -2.29
CA THR A 9 13.73 -13.44 -1.23
C THR A 9 12.66 -12.69 -0.44
N GLN A 10 12.27 -11.50 -0.89
CA GLN A 10 11.37 -10.63 -0.11
C GLN A 10 10.27 -10.04 -0.98
N TRP A 11 9.09 -9.88 -0.36
CA TRP A 11 7.98 -9.14 -0.94
C TRP A 11 8.12 -7.66 -0.65
N ILE A 12 7.85 -6.83 -1.64
CA ILE A 12 7.77 -5.38 -1.49
C ILE A 12 6.38 -4.94 -1.92
N ALA A 13 5.69 -4.24 -1.02
CA ALA A 13 4.36 -3.72 -1.28
C ALA A 13 4.43 -2.21 -1.50
N ARG A 14 3.71 -1.72 -2.51
CA ARG A 14 3.68 -0.32 -2.88
C ARG A 14 2.23 0.14 -3.00
N ILE A 15 1.92 1.28 -2.42
CA ILE A 15 0.61 1.91 -2.56
C ILE A 15 0.77 3.30 -3.16
N GLU A 16 -0.06 3.64 -4.12
CA GLU A 16 -0.02 4.91 -4.83
C GLU A 16 -1.35 5.63 -4.71
N CYS A 17 -1.31 6.91 -4.37
CA CYS A 17 -2.50 7.75 -4.38
C CYS A 17 -2.97 7.97 -5.83
N THR A 18 -4.23 7.65 -6.09
CA THR A 18 -4.80 7.80 -7.43
C THR A 18 -5.06 9.25 -7.81
N GLN A 19 -5.00 10.18 -6.86
CA GLN A 19 -5.27 11.59 -7.11
C GLN A 19 -4.00 12.43 -7.28
N CYS A 20 -3.04 12.27 -6.39
CA CYS A 20 -1.83 13.11 -6.43
C CYS A 20 -0.57 12.35 -6.82
N GLY A 21 -0.64 11.02 -6.93
CA GLY A 21 0.50 10.20 -7.35
C GLY A 21 1.54 9.93 -6.26
N ILE A 22 1.30 10.34 -5.02
CA ILE A 22 2.24 10.05 -3.95
C ILE A 22 2.33 8.54 -3.71
N ILE A 23 3.53 8.04 -3.47
CA ILE A 23 3.80 6.62 -3.33
C ILE A 23 4.34 6.32 -1.94
N ARG A 24 3.83 5.25 -1.34
CA ARG A 24 4.37 4.69 -0.09
C ARG A 24 4.80 3.26 -0.36
N ILE A 25 5.96 2.91 0.15
CA ILE A 25 6.50 1.56 0.03
C ILE A 25 6.54 0.94 1.41
N GLU A 26 5.88 -0.21 1.59
CA GLU A 26 5.94 -0.99 2.81
C GLU A 26 7.18 -1.87 2.77
N GLN A 27 7.78 -2.12 3.93
CA GLN A 27 8.98 -2.91 4.02
C GLN A 27 8.80 -4.34 3.53
N ALA A 28 9.92 -4.92 3.13
CA ALA A 28 9.97 -6.27 2.62
C ALA A 28 9.54 -7.29 3.65
N HIS A 29 8.69 -8.22 3.23
CA HIS A 29 8.27 -9.37 4.02
C HIS A 29 8.94 -10.63 3.51
N PRO A 30 9.14 -11.66 4.36
CA PRO A 30 9.74 -12.90 3.90
C PRO A 30 8.98 -13.51 2.73
N ARG A 31 9.70 -14.10 1.80
CA ARG A 31 9.10 -14.77 0.64
C ARG A 31 8.10 -15.86 1.05
N THR A 32 8.25 -16.41 2.25
CA THR A 32 7.36 -17.44 2.78
C THR A 32 5.96 -16.94 3.08
N LYS A 33 5.77 -15.62 3.25
CA LYS A 33 4.44 -15.06 3.47
C LYS A 33 3.64 -15.01 2.17
N PRO A 34 2.33 -15.31 2.20
CA PRO A 34 1.50 -15.15 1.01
C PRO A 34 1.33 -13.67 0.68
N TRP A 35 1.20 -13.38 -0.61
CA TRP A 35 1.01 -12.00 -1.06
C TRP A 35 -0.24 -11.33 -0.45
N THR A 36 -1.26 -12.12 -0.10
CA THR A 36 -2.46 -11.61 0.55
C THR A 36 -2.18 -11.02 1.93
N ALA A 37 -1.25 -11.62 2.68
CA ALA A 37 -0.83 -11.10 3.98
C ALA A 37 -0.08 -9.77 3.81
N VAL A 38 0.77 -9.67 2.80
CA VAL A 38 1.52 -8.45 2.48
C VAL A 38 0.56 -7.34 2.07
N GLU A 39 -0.41 -7.65 1.22
CA GLU A 39 -1.45 -6.70 0.80
C GLU A 39 -2.23 -6.17 1.99
N SER A 40 -2.65 -7.07 2.89
CA SER A 40 -3.36 -6.67 4.10
C SER A 40 -2.52 -5.74 4.97
N THR A 41 -1.23 -6.03 5.11
CA THR A 41 -0.31 -5.22 5.89
C THR A 41 -0.18 -3.81 5.34
N ILE A 42 0.03 -3.66 4.03
CA ILE A 42 0.19 -2.32 3.45
C ILE A 42 -1.11 -1.53 3.52
N LYS A 43 -2.26 -2.18 3.34
CA LYS A 43 -3.55 -1.51 3.47
C LYS A 43 -3.79 -1.01 4.89
N THR A 44 -3.47 -1.83 5.89
CA THR A 44 -3.59 -1.46 7.29
C THR A 44 -2.67 -0.28 7.62
N THR A 45 -1.41 -0.34 7.18
CA THR A 45 -0.45 0.74 7.39
C THR A 45 -0.95 2.05 6.77
N ALA A 46 -1.44 1.98 5.54
CA ALA A 46 -1.96 3.16 4.85
C ALA A 46 -3.15 3.76 5.60
N ARG A 47 -4.08 2.93 6.07
CA ARG A 47 -5.23 3.40 6.85
C ARG A 47 -4.80 4.08 8.16
N THR A 48 -3.78 3.53 8.81
CA THR A 48 -3.20 4.11 10.02
C THR A 48 -2.62 5.50 9.75
N LEU A 49 -2.09 5.72 8.55
CA LEU A 49 -1.56 7.01 8.11
C LEU A 49 -2.65 7.97 7.63
N GLY A 50 -3.91 7.57 7.65
CA GLY A 50 -5.03 8.41 7.24
C GLY A 50 -5.46 8.23 5.79
N TRP A 51 -4.93 7.24 5.08
CA TRP A 51 -5.32 6.96 3.72
C TRP A 51 -6.70 6.31 3.67
N LYS A 52 -7.42 6.59 2.60
CA LYS A 52 -8.64 5.85 2.25
C LYS A 52 -8.28 4.81 1.20
N VAL A 53 -8.40 3.55 1.56
CA VAL A 53 -8.02 2.44 0.67
C VAL A 53 -9.28 1.69 0.25
N GLY A 54 -9.57 1.69 -1.05
CA GLY A 54 -10.66 0.93 -1.64
C GLY A 54 -10.15 -0.31 -2.37
N ALA A 55 -11.06 -0.97 -3.10
CA ALA A 55 -10.72 -2.18 -3.85
C ALA A 55 -9.74 -1.89 -4.99
N GLU A 56 -9.92 -0.78 -5.68
CA GLU A 56 -9.11 -0.42 -6.85
C GLU A 56 -8.47 0.96 -6.74
N THR A 57 -8.78 1.69 -5.66
CA THR A 57 -8.30 3.06 -5.49
C THR A 57 -7.66 3.24 -4.13
N ALA A 58 -6.73 4.18 -4.06
CA ALA A 58 -6.14 4.60 -2.80
C ALA A 58 -6.02 6.11 -2.83
N ILE A 59 -6.42 6.77 -1.74
CA ILE A 59 -6.36 8.22 -1.61
C ILE A 59 -5.54 8.53 -0.37
N CYS A 60 -4.46 9.30 -0.54
CA CYS A 60 -3.59 9.64 0.57
C CYS A 60 -4.30 10.55 1.58
N GLY A 61 -3.75 10.60 2.80
CA GLY A 61 -4.34 11.40 3.86
C GLY A 61 -4.49 12.88 3.51
N ALA A 62 -3.54 13.44 2.76
CA ALA A 62 -3.61 14.84 2.31
C ALA A 62 -4.78 15.06 1.34
N CYS A 63 -4.92 14.18 0.33
CA CYS A 63 -6.02 14.28 -0.62
C CYS A 63 -7.38 14.02 0.05
N ARG A 64 -7.41 13.10 0.99
CA ARG A 64 -8.64 12.77 1.72
C ARG A 64 -9.14 13.94 2.57
N ARG A 65 -8.22 14.70 3.15
CA ARG A 65 -8.56 15.88 3.96
C ARG A 65 -8.87 17.12 3.13
N LYS A 66 -8.39 17.11 1.89
CA LYS A 66 -8.61 18.22 0.96
C LYS A 66 -9.98 18.06 0.31
N LYS A 67 -10.87 18.97 0.56
CA LYS A 67 -12.19 18.99 -0.05
C LYS A 67 -12.36 20.23 -0.91
#